data_8e20e75634b6c7c12186e2246b01b10f
#
_entry.id   8e20e75634b6c7c12186e2246b01b10f
#
_cell.length_a   1.000
_cell.length_b   1.000
_cell.length_c   1.000
_cell.angle_alpha   90.00
_cell.angle_beta   90.00
_cell.angle_gamma   90.00
#
_symmetry.space_group_name_H-M   'P 1'
#
loop_
_entity.id
_entity.type
_entity.pdbx_description
1 polymer ?
#
loop_
_entity_poly.entity_id
_entity_poly.type
_entity_poly.pdbx_seq_one_letter_code
_entity_poly.pdbx_strand_id
1 'polypeptide(L)'
;MIEPRIQTAVPIIGLPFPTFEKYLKARANGLGMDWTAPLIPPSMVPFFESSRVESHGKFGEKRILTIHGGDDRLVPYDQGEQDIQRIQKEVEEGGGVMNVKVLDGLGHVVTIEMVKMTAEWIWKYCLTNRA
;
A
#
# COMPACT_ATOMS: atom_id res chain seq x y z
N MET A 1 3.71 9.20 6.79
CA MET A 1 2.92 10.46 6.76
C MET A 1 1.94 10.39 5.59
N ILE A 2 0.65 10.52 5.85
CA ILE A 2 -0.33 10.61 4.77
C ILE A 2 -0.48 12.08 4.44
N GLU A 3 -0.05 12.46 3.25
CA GLU A 3 -0.15 13.84 2.77
C GLU A 3 -1.63 14.18 2.52
N PRO A 4 -2.21 15.14 3.25
CA PRO A 4 -3.64 15.43 3.16
C PRO A 4 -4.05 15.98 1.79
N ARG A 5 -3.14 16.61 1.06
CA ARG A 5 -3.39 17.15 -0.28
C ARG A 5 -3.50 16.07 -1.36
N ILE A 6 -2.98 14.86 -1.09
CA ILE A 6 -3.12 13.73 -2.01
C ILE A 6 -4.50 13.11 -1.80
N GLN A 7 -5.39 13.31 -2.73
CA GLN A 7 -6.76 12.77 -2.70
C GLN A 7 -6.88 11.45 -3.45
N THR A 8 -6.01 11.19 -4.40
CA THR A 8 -6.03 9.96 -5.20
C THR A 8 -4.67 9.31 -5.19
N ALA A 9 -4.63 7.99 -4.99
CA ALA A 9 -3.40 7.20 -4.98
C ALA A 9 -3.61 5.85 -5.67
N VAL A 10 -2.57 5.38 -6.36
CA VAL A 10 -2.54 4.04 -6.96
C VAL A 10 -1.23 3.35 -6.59
N PRO A 11 -1.13 2.77 -5.38
CA PRO A 11 0.00 1.93 -5.03
C PRO A 11 -0.05 0.61 -5.83
N ILE A 12 1.03 0.31 -6.52
CA ILE A 12 1.22 -0.94 -7.27
C ILE A 12 2.26 -1.77 -6.54
N ILE A 13 1.92 -3.03 -6.22
CA ILE A 13 2.82 -3.98 -5.55
C ILE A 13 3.38 -3.42 -4.24
N GLY A 14 2.55 -2.68 -3.51
CA GLY A 14 2.90 -2.08 -2.22
C GLY A 14 2.08 -2.64 -1.08
N LEU A 15 2.65 -2.69 0.12
CA LEU A 15 1.94 -3.02 1.35
C LEU A 15 1.86 -1.80 2.26
N PRO A 16 0.82 -1.69 3.11
CA PRO A 16 0.78 -0.71 4.18
C PRO A 16 2.03 -0.82 5.06
N PHE A 17 2.55 0.31 5.50
CA PHE A 17 3.83 0.32 6.22
C PHE A 17 3.86 -0.60 7.46
N PRO A 18 2.84 -0.66 8.33
CA PRO A 18 2.87 -1.56 9.48
C PRO A 18 3.02 -3.04 9.10
N THR A 19 2.38 -3.45 8.00
CA THR A 19 2.51 -4.79 7.45
C THR A 19 3.89 -5.03 6.90
N PHE A 20 4.41 -4.08 6.14
CA PHE A 20 5.72 -4.19 5.53
C PHE A 20 6.82 -4.32 6.58
N GLU A 21 6.77 -3.54 7.64
CA GLU A 21 7.69 -3.66 8.77
C GLU A 21 7.61 -5.04 9.44
N LYS A 22 6.39 -5.51 9.73
CA LYS A 22 6.16 -6.83 10.32
C LYS A 22 6.73 -7.95 9.44
N TYR A 23 6.51 -7.83 8.13
CA TYR A 23 7.04 -8.76 7.14
C TYR A 23 8.58 -8.75 7.09
N LEU A 24 9.20 -7.56 7.09
CA LEU A 24 10.66 -7.43 7.11
C LEU A 24 11.27 -8.02 8.38
N LYS A 25 10.64 -7.79 9.53
CA LYS A 25 11.07 -8.39 10.82
C LYS A 25 10.99 -9.91 10.78
N ALA A 26 9.89 -10.46 10.31
CA ALA A 26 9.73 -11.91 10.19
C ALA A 26 10.78 -12.53 9.26
N ARG A 27 11.06 -11.86 8.14
CA ARG A 27 12.07 -12.28 7.18
C ARG A 27 13.49 -12.19 7.75
N ALA A 28 13.82 -11.12 8.44
CA ALA A 28 15.12 -10.93 9.08
C ALA A 28 15.37 -12.02 10.16
N ASN A 29 14.37 -12.31 10.98
CA ASN A 29 14.44 -13.36 11.98
C ASN A 29 14.64 -14.75 11.35
N GLY A 30 13.96 -15.03 10.25
CA GLY A 30 14.12 -16.27 9.50
C GLY A 30 15.50 -16.42 8.84
N LEU A 31 16.16 -15.31 8.55
CA LEU A 31 17.51 -15.27 8.00
C LEU A 31 18.61 -15.20 9.08
N GLY A 32 18.23 -15.15 10.37
CA GLY A 32 19.18 -14.97 11.47
C GLY A 32 19.81 -13.57 11.52
N MET A 33 19.16 -12.56 10.94
CA MET A 33 19.65 -11.18 10.84
C MET A 33 18.84 -10.27 11.75
N ASP A 34 19.47 -9.25 12.30
CA ASP A 34 18.75 -8.13 12.91
C ASP A 34 17.98 -7.38 11.82
N TRP A 35 16.69 -7.11 12.06
CA TRP A 35 15.83 -6.49 11.07
C TRP A 35 16.21 -5.04 10.71
N THR A 36 16.96 -4.36 11.58
CA THR A 36 17.37 -2.97 11.39
C THR A 36 18.63 -2.82 10.57
N ALA A 37 19.49 -3.87 10.61
CA ALA A 37 20.74 -3.83 9.89
C ALA A 37 20.83 -5.01 8.98
N PRO A 38 20.93 -5.22 7.84
CA PRO A 38 21.17 -4.41 6.66
C PRO A 38 19.90 -4.04 5.87
N LEU A 39 18.73 -4.33 6.42
CA LEU A 39 17.46 -4.18 5.68
C LEU A 39 16.98 -2.72 5.63
N ILE A 40 17.22 -1.98 6.71
CA ILE A 40 16.85 -0.56 6.80
C ILE A 40 18.06 0.22 7.33
N PRO A 41 18.53 1.25 6.63
CA PRO A 41 19.58 2.12 7.15
C PRO A 41 19.15 2.74 8.49
N PRO A 42 20.02 2.82 9.50
CA PRO A 42 19.70 3.40 10.80
C PRO A 42 19.11 4.82 10.73
N SER A 43 19.53 5.62 9.75
CA SER A 43 18.97 6.94 9.49
C SER A 43 17.51 6.98 9.07
N MET A 44 16.98 5.87 8.59
CA MET A 44 15.58 5.73 8.18
C MET A 44 14.65 5.26 9.31
N VAL A 45 15.20 4.71 10.40
CA VAL A 45 14.39 4.19 11.52
C VAL A 45 13.50 5.26 12.14
N PRO A 46 13.98 6.48 12.48
CA PRO A 46 13.13 7.53 13.02
C PRO A 46 12.00 7.95 12.08
N PHE A 47 12.26 7.94 10.77
CA PHE A 47 11.24 8.24 9.77
C PHE A 47 10.11 7.19 9.78
N PHE A 48 10.47 5.93 9.88
CA PHE A 48 9.49 4.84 9.96
C PHE A 48 8.72 4.85 11.28
N GLU A 49 9.37 5.13 12.39
CA GLU A 49 8.72 5.25 13.71
C GLU A 49 7.72 6.41 13.74
N SER A 50 8.07 7.56 13.17
CA SER A 50 7.17 8.71 13.10
C SER A 50 5.95 8.46 12.21
N SER A 51 6.06 7.63 11.17
CA SER A 51 4.94 7.32 10.28
C SER A 51 3.93 6.34 10.87
N ARG A 52 4.29 5.59 11.92
CA ARG A 52 3.35 4.68 12.62
C ARG A 52 2.23 5.41 13.37
N VAL A 53 2.55 6.53 13.97
CA VAL A 53 1.66 7.22 14.93
C VAL A 53 0.52 7.95 14.22
N GLU A 54 0.66 8.22 12.93
CA GLU A 54 -0.18 9.18 12.23
C GLU A 54 -1.21 8.59 11.25
N SER A 55 -1.37 7.27 11.18
CA SER A 55 -2.15 6.67 10.09
C SER A 55 -3.64 6.43 10.37
N HIS A 56 -4.10 6.53 11.62
CA HIS A 56 -5.51 6.33 11.93
C HIS A 56 -6.35 7.58 11.60
N GLY A 57 -7.48 7.39 10.93
CA GLY A 57 -8.44 8.45 10.62
C GLY A 57 -8.07 9.35 9.44
N LYS A 58 -7.01 9.03 8.68
CA LYS A 58 -6.52 9.90 7.61
C LYS A 58 -6.84 9.44 6.18
N PHE A 59 -7.50 8.31 6.05
CA PHE A 59 -7.84 7.76 4.74
C PHE A 59 -9.24 8.12 4.25
N GLY A 60 -10.09 8.70 5.11
CA GLY A 60 -11.43 9.15 4.72
C GLY A 60 -11.40 10.05 3.49
N GLU A 61 -12.45 10.02 2.67
CA GLU A 61 -12.61 10.82 1.43
C GLU A 61 -11.58 10.55 0.32
N LYS A 62 -10.61 9.67 0.54
CA LYS A 62 -9.59 9.35 -0.48
C LYS A 62 -10.11 8.39 -1.54
N ARG A 63 -9.47 8.40 -2.69
CA ARG A 63 -9.74 7.50 -3.82
C ARG A 63 -8.49 6.67 -4.07
N ILE A 64 -8.54 5.41 -3.67
CA ILE A 64 -7.39 4.52 -3.66
C ILE A 64 -7.65 3.30 -4.53
N LEU A 65 -6.75 3.00 -5.44
CA LEU A 65 -6.69 1.72 -6.14
C LEU A 65 -5.40 1.03 -5.74
N THR A 66 -5.47 -0.15 -5.11
CA THR A 66 -4.28 -0.98 -4.89
C THR A 66 -4.26 -2.14 -5.88
N ILE A 67 -3.10 -2.42 -6.46
CA ILE A 67 -2.92 -3.49 -7.43
C ILE A 67 -1.77 -4.38 -6.97
N HIS A 68 -2.02 -5.68 -6.89
CA HIS A 68 -1.08 -6.68 -6.37
C HIS A 68 -0.96 -7.86 -7.33
N GLY A 69 0.20 -8.51 -7.34
CA GLY A 69 0.36 -9.85 -7.91
C GLY A 69 -0.07 -10.92 -6.92
N GLY A 70 -0.90 -11.87 -7.35
CA GLY A 70 -1.38 -12.97 -6.50
C GLY A 70 -0.27 -13.96 -6.13
N ASP A 71 0.73 -14.12 -6.99
CA ASP A 71 1.89 -14.99 -6.77
C ASP A 71 3.17 -14.20 -6.41
N ASP A 72 3.02 -12.96 -5.93
CA ASP A 72 4.15 -12.14 -5.53
C ASP A 72 4.79 -12.70 -4.24
N ARG A 73 6.02 -13.24 -4.38
CA ARG A 73 6.78 -13.79 -3.25
C ARG A 73 7.70 -12.78 -2.58
N LEU A 74 7.91 -11.61 -3.19
CA LEU A 74 8.73 -10.55 -2.61
C LEU A 74 7.90 -9.62 -1.72
N VAL A 75 6.68 -9.32 -2.14
CA VAL A 75 5.71 -8.49 -1.41
C VAL A 75 4.36 -9.21 -1.41
N PRO A 76 4.23 -10.30 -0.65
CA PRO A 76 3.03 -11.13 -0.69
C PRO A 76 1.78 -10.38 -0.20
N TYR A 77 0.72 -10.39 -1.00
CA TYR A 77 -0.54 -9.70 -0.67
C TYR A 77 -1.16 -10.21 0.63
N ASP A 78 -1.14 -11.53 0.86
CA ASP A 78 -1.71 -12.18 2.05
C ASP A 78 -1.13 -11.67 3.37
N GLN A 79 0.14 -11.22 3.35
CA GLN A 79 0.77 -10.63 4.52
C GLN A 79 0.19 -9.26 4.89
N GLY A 80 -0.42 -8.54 3.95
CA GLY A 80 -0.99 -7.21 4.12
C GLY A 80 -2.50 -7.13 4.03
N GLU A 81 -3.16 -8.22 3.72
CA GLU A 81 -4.59 -8.24 3.44
C GLU A 81 -5.43 -7.62 4.55
N GLN A 82 -5.17 -7.97 5.81
CA GLN A 82 -5.92 -7.43 6.95
C GLN A 82 -5.77 -5.91 7.10
N ASP A 83 -4.56 -5.38 6.90
CA ASP A 83 -4.33 -3.93 6.97
C ASP A 83 -4.96 -3.22 5.78
N ILE A 84 -4.92 -3.83 4.60
CA ILE A 84 -5.58 -3.29 3.40
C ILE A 84 -7.10 -3.24 3.60
N GLN A 85 -7.70 -4.30 4.13
CA GLN A 85 -9.14 -4.35 4.43
C GLN A 85 -9.53 -3.31 5.49
N ARG A 86 -8.71 -3.12 6.52
CA ARG A 86 -8.91 -2.07 7.53
C ARG A 86 -8.89 -0.68 6.90
N ILE A 87 -7.92 -0.39 6.04
CA ILE A 87 -7.82 0.89 5.33
C ILE A 87 -9.01 1.07 4.39
N GLN A 88 -9.41 0.02 3.68
CA GLN A 88 -10.58 0.07 2.79
C GLN A 88 -11.84 0.47 3.56
N LYS A 89 -12.08 -0.15 4.70
CA LYS A 89 -13.20 0.19 5.57
C LYS A 89 -13.15 1.65 6.03
N GLU A 90 -11.99 2.14 6.47
CA GLU A 90 -11.81 3.53 6.88
C GLU A 90 -12.08 4.52 5.73
N VAL A 91 -11.63 4.20 4.52
CA VAL A 91 -11.89 5.01 3.32
C VAL A 91 -13.38 5.07 3.01
N GLU A 92 -14.07 3.93 3.02
CA GLU A 92 -15.49 3.82 2.71
C GLU A 92 -16.37 4.53 3.76
N GLU A 93 -16.06 4.34 5.05
CA GLU A 93 -16.75 5.04 6.15
C GLU A 93 -16.56 6.55 6.09
N GLY A 94 -15.43 7.03 5.57
CA GLY A 94 -15.16 8.46 5.36
C GLY A 94 -15.71 9.01 4.05
N GLY A 95 -16.49 8.25 3.28
CA GLY A 95 -17.08 8.69 2.00
C GLY A 95 -16.12 8.64 0.81
N GLY A 96 -14.97 8.00 0.97
CA GLY A 96 -14.01 7.75 -0.11
C GLY A 96 -14.34 6.49 -0.92
N VAL A 97 -13.43 6.12 -1.79
CA VAL A 97 -13.54 4.90 -2.61
C VAL A 97 -12.21 4.17 -2.62
N MET A 98 -12.21 2.89 -2.27
CA MET A 98 -11.02 2.05 -2.39
C MET A 98 -11.34 0.75 -3.12
N ASN A 99 -10.54 0.45 -4.15
CA ASN A 99 -10.58 -0.82 -4.85
C ASN A 99 -9.28 -1.57 -4.66
N VAL A 100 -9.39 -2.85 -4.41
CA VAL A 100 -8.27 -3.78 -4.29
C VAL A 100 -8.30 -4.74 -5.47
N LYS A 101 -7.22 -4.83 -6.21
CA LYS A 101 -7.03 -5.77 -7.33
C LYS A 101 -5.88 -6.70 -7.04
N VAL A 102 -6.16 -7.98 -7.00
CA VAL A 102 -5.16 -9.04 -6.92
C VAL A 102 -5.20 -9.80 -8.24
N LEU A 103 -4.09 -9.82 -8.97
CA LEU A 103 -4.01 -10.44 -10.29
C LEU A 103 -3.36 -11.82 -10.15
N ASP A 104 -4.16 -12.85 -10.37
CA ASP A 104 -3.72 -14.24 -10.25
C ASP A 104 -2.59 -14.56 -11.23
N GLY A 105 -1.67 -15.41 -10.81
CA GLY A 105 -0.54 -15.85 -11.64
C GLY A 105 0.55 -14.80 -11.84
N LEU A 106 0.42 -13.60 -11.28
CA LEU A 106 1.43 -12.55 -11.39
C LEU A 106 2.31 -12.47 -10.15
N GLY A 107 3.61 -12.47 -10.38
CA GLY A 107 4.62 -12.22 -9.34
C GLY A 107 4.90 -10.73 -9.13
N HIS A 108 6.14 -10.42 -8.70
CA HIS A 108 6.59 -9.04 -8.44
C HIS A 108 6.94 -8.31 -9.76
N VAL A 109 5.93 -8.00 -10.56
CA VAL A 109 6.09 -7.34 -11.86
C VAL A 109 4.99 -6.31 -12.10
N VAL A 110 5.31 -5.24 -12.81
CA VAL A 110 4.31 -4.28 -13.30
C VAL A 110 3.95 -4.64 -14.74
N THR A 111 2.67 -4.84 -15.01
CA THR A 111 2.15 -5.21 -16.33
C THR A 111 1.47 -4.04 -17.03
N ILE A 112 1.29 -4.16 -18.34
CA ILE A 112 0.52 -3.20 -19.14
C ILE A 112 -0.93 -3.10 -18.63
N GLU A 113 -1.49 -4.19 -18.15
CA GLU A 113 -2.84 -4.21 -17.58
C GLU A 113 -2.92 -3.35 -16.31
N MET A 114 -1.95 -3.45 -15.40
CA MET A 114 -1.86 -2.59 -14.23
C MET A 114 -1.76 -1.10 -14.61
N VAL A 115 -0.99 -0.78 -15.65
CA VAL A 115 -0.88 0.60 -16.17
C VAL A 115 -2.21 1.10 -16.72
N LYS A 116 -2.95 0.27 -17.45
CA LYS A 116 -4.30 0.61 -17.95
C LYS A 116 -5.28 0.86 -16.81
N MET A 117 -5.34 -0.03 -15.82
CA MET A 117 -6.19 0.15 -14.63
C MET A 117 -5.86 1.46 -13.91
N THR A 118 -4.57 1.77 -13.78
CA THR A 118 -4.10 3.03 -13.19
C THR A 118 -4.58 4.26 -13.97
N ALA A 119 -4.43 4.22 -15.29
CA ALA A 119 -4.88 5.31 -16.17
C ALA A 119 -6.39 5.52 -16.10
N GLU A 120 -7.19 4.46 -16.12
CA GLU A 120 -8.64 4.49 -15.97
C GLU A 120 -9.06 5.08 -14.62
N TRP A 121 -8.38 4.69 -13.53
CA TRP A 121 -8.64 5.22 -12.21
C TRP A 121 -8.36 6.71 -12.10
N ILE A 122 -7.20 7.16 -12.60
CA ILE A 122 -6.82 8.57 -12.63
C ILE A 122 -7.80 9.36 -13.51
N TRP A 123 -8.13 8.84 -14.67
CA TRP A 123 -9.12 9.46 -15.54
C TRP A 123 -10.44 9.69 -14.81
N LYS A 124 -10.99 8.64 -14.22
CA LYS A 124 -12.28 8.68 -13.52
C LYS A 124 -12.29 9.68 -12.36
N TYR A 125 -11.25 9.69 -11.53
CA TYR A 125 -11.29 10.41 -10.25
C TYR A 125 -10.51 11.73 -10.22
N CYS A 126 -9.64 11.97 -11.18
CA CYS A 126 -8.84 13.19 -11.23
C CYS A 126 -9.20 14.10 -12.41
N LEU A 127 -9.66 13.54 -13.52
CA LEU A 127 -9.85 14.31 -14.75
C LEU A 127 -11.33 14.57 -15.08
N THR A 128 -12.23 13.62 -14.81
CA THR A 128 -13.67 13.77 -15.12
C THR A 128 -14.45 14.57 -14.08
N ASN A 129 -13.97 14.68 -12.85
CA ASN A 129 -14.64 15.41 -11.75
C ASN A 129 -14.16 16.86 -11.59
N ARG A 130 -13.59 17.46 -12.63
CA ARG A 130 -13.22 18.89 -12.67
C ARG A 130 -14.31 19.75 -13.33
N ALA A 131 -15.55 19.38 -13.14
CA ALA A 131 -16.65 20.26 -13.50
C ALA A 131 -17.08 21.07 -12.28
#